data_8ebd1d158e53fdacf5f680c70319cea0
#
_entry.id   8ebd1d158e53fdacf5f680c70319cea0
#
_cell.length_a   1.000
_cell.length_b   1.000
_cell.length_c   1.000
_cell.angle_alpha   90.00
_cell.angle_beta   90.00
_cell.angle_gamma   90.00
#
_symmetry.space_group_name_H-M   'P 1'
#
loop_
_entity.id
_entity.type
_entity.pdbx_description
1 polymer ?
#
loop_
_entity_poly.entity_id
_entity_poly.type
_entity_poly.pdbx_seq_one_letter_code
_entity_poly.pdbx_strand_id
1 'polypeptide(L)'
;KPNDQRAVAFMENPDYIPQLLEKEKTFRLKNLDINSEQSDFGGTIKDGKFYFATARNKSRKTYGWNEQPFLDIYVSEVTAEGFMEADQIDGDVNTQFHEGVAAISPNGTTMYFSRESFSEGMYEKDSITRRKISVNNLFEATFDGEKWGYVKPFPLNSNTYTIKDPSVSKDGKTLYFSSDMPGGHGGYDIYKVSINGDGTYGDAVNLGDIVNTEGDEGFPFISSTDVLYFSSNGHLGLGNLDVFFTKLDGGSYLPVRNAGVPVNGNMDDFAFTIDEESGEGFVSSNREGGKGSDDIYQVFRLQPMCTVDLIAMVTDSQSGEPLQGASVSVYDDQGSMLLTQLTDAEGKATFLVECDKQSGLEVSMDGYESEKVSVDGTFDESTTVDVALDPIEMIVAEDQVVLNPIYFEFDKSNITPEAAFELDKLVQVMNKYPDMVINATSHTDSRGSASYNERLSDRRAKTTVQYVISKGIDASRITGKGMGESDPKVDCGSNCSEEEHQLNRRSEFIITTGGPQDQ
;
A
#
# COMPACT_ATOMS: atom_id res chain seq x y z
N LYS A 1 -12.24 1.42 -15.36
CA LYS A 1 -11.70 0.05 -15.39
C LYS A 1 -12.02 -0.60 -14.05
N PRO A 2 -12.73 -1.76 -13.97
CA PRO A 2 -13.13 -2.36 -12.69
C PRO A 2 -11.96 -2.91 -11.86
N ASN A 3 -10.79 -3.10 -12.45
CA ASN A 3 -9.58 -3.63 -11.78
C ASN A 3 -8.44 -2.58 -11.72
N ASP A 4 -8.74 -1.32 -11.92
CA ASP A 4 -7.77 -0.22 -11.76
C ASP A 4 -7.42 -0.10 -10.29
N GLN A 5 -6.13 -0.20 -9.93
CA GLN A 5 -5.66 -0.23 -8.53
C GLN A 5 -6.12 1.00 -7.73
N ARG A 6 -6.06 2.20 -8.33
CA ARG A 6 -6.51 3.44 -7.69
C ARG A 6 -8.02 3.43 -7.42
N ALA A 7 -8.80 2.91 -8.37
CA ALA A 7 -10.25 2.79 -8.21
C ALA A 7 -10.61 1.72 -7.15
N VAL A 8 -9.89 0.60 -7.11
CA VAL A 8 -10.07 -0.44 -6.08
C VAL A 8 -9.75 0.12 -4.71
N ALA A 9 -8.59 0.77 -4.54
CA ALA A 9 -8.20 1.40 -3.27
C ALA A 9 -9.21 2.45 -2.79
N PHE A 10 -9.79 3.25 -3.71
CA PHE A 10 -10.85 4.19 -3.37
C PHE A 10 -12.15 3.49 -2.94
N MET A 11 -12.51 2.38 -3.58
CA MET A 11 -13.71 1.61 -3.21
C MET A 11 -13.56 0.91 -1.86
N GLU A 12 -12.37 0.46 -1.52
CA GLU A 12 -12.04 -0.17 -0.23
C GLU A 12 -12.02 0.85 0.92
N ASN A 13 -11.55 2.07 0.67
CA ASN A 13 -11.56 3.16 1.65
C ASN A 13 -12.07 4.47 1.02
N PRO A 14 -13.40 4.68 0.88
CA PRO A 14 -13.98 5.89 0.29
C PRO A 14 -13.68 7.16 1.09
N ASP A 15 -13.41 7.03 2.38
CA ASP A 15 -13.13 8.15 3.29
C ASP A 15 -11.65 8.54 3.33
N TYR A 16 -10.77 7.82 2.61
CA TYR A 16 -9.33 8.08 2.59
C TYR A 16 -8.98 9.52 2.21
N ILE A 17 -9.59 10.08 1.16
CA ILE A 17 -9.33 11.46 0.72
C ILE A 17 -9.76 12.49 1.78
N PRO A 18 -10.99 12.47 2.32
CA PRO A 18 -11.36 13.31 3.46
C PRO A 18 -10.38 13.21 4.63
N GLN A 19 -10.03 12.01 5.05
CA GLN A 19 -9.07 11.77 6.14
C GLN A 19 -7.70 12.39 5.85
N LEU A 20 -7.18 12.22 4.62
CA LEU A 20 -5.90 12.78 4.20
C LEU A 20 -5.89 14.32 4.25
N LEU A 21 -7.01 14.96 3.91
CA LEU A 21 -7.17 16.41 3.95
C LEU A 21 -7.30 16.97 5.38
N GLU A 22 -7.81 16.19 6.32
CA GLU A 22 -8.00 16.54 7.73
C GLU A 22 -6.76 16.30 8.58
N LYS A 23 -5.79 15.49 8.11
CA LYS A 23 -4.55 15.20 8.84
C LYS A 23 -3.76 16.48 9.15
N GLU A 24 -3.08 16.46 10.30
CA GLU A 24 -2.14 17.49 10.68
C GLU A 24 -1.04 17.66 9.60
N LYS A 25 -0.75 18.92 9.27
CA LYS A 25 0.25 19.22 8.25
C LYS A 25 1.65 18.92 8.78
N THR A 26 2.31 17.96 8.20
CA THR A 26 3.69 17.59 8.55
C THR A 26 4.75 18.46 7.87
N PHE A 27 4.33 19.21 6.84
CA PHE A 27 5.21 20.08 6.05
C PHE A 27 4.64 21.48 5.88
N ARG A 28 5.52 22.43 5.60
CA ARG A 28 5.20 23.76 5.10
C ARG A 28 5.93 23.97 3.77
N LEU A 29 5.26 24.59 2.83
CA LEU A 29 5.82 24.91 1.51
C LEU A 29 6.03 26.42 1.35
N LYS A 30 7.07 26.78 0.58
CA LYS A 30 7.35 28.14 0.16
C LYS A 30 7.74 28.11 -1.32
N ASN A 31 7.00 28.82 -2.18
CA ASN A 31 7.41 29.01 -3.58
C ASN A 31 8.77 29.71 -3.63
N LEU A 32 9.68 29.21 -4.44
CA LEU A 32 11.04 29.77 -4.54
C LEU A 32 11.05 31.06 -5.36
N ASP A 33 11.82 32.04 -4.86
CA ASP A 33 12.01 33.31 -5.56
C ASP A 33 12.76 33.15 -6.88
N ILE A 34 13.56 32.09 -7.01
CA ILE A 34 14.33 31.74 -8.21
C ILE A 34 13.48 31.22 -9.37
N ASN A 35 12.25 30.77 -9.12
CA ASN A 35 11.33 30.34 -10.19
C ASN A 35 11.09 31.43 -11.22
N SER A 36 10.95 31.02 -12.48
CA SER A 36 10.69 31.90 -13.64
C SER A 36 9.21 31.89 -14.06
N GLU A 37 8.90 32.55 -15.17
CA GLU A 37 7.58 32.47 -15.83
C GLU A 37 7.40 31.20 -16.66
N GLN A 38 8.43 30.34 -16.75
CA GLN A 38 8.44 29.09 -17.48
C GLN A 38 8.40 27.90 -16.49
N SER A 39 8.46 26.67 -16.98
CA SER A 39 8.60 25.51 -16.11
C SER A 39 9.97 25.46 -15.44
N ASP A 40 9.98 25.28 -14.11
CA ASP A 40 11.13 25.07 -13.26
C ASP A 40 10.87 23.88 -12.35
N PHE A 41 11.70 22.82 -12.37
CA PHE A 41 11.45 21.61 -11.56
C PHE A 41 12.71 20.79 -11.27
N GLY A 42 12.58 19.81 -10.36
CA GLY A 42 13.61 18.81 -10.07
C GLY A 42 14.79 19.37 -9.29
N GLY A 43 14.53 20.21 -8.28
CA GLY A 43 15.56 20.86 -7.49
C GLY A 43 16.35 19.91 -6.58
N THR A 44 17.69 19.97 -6.64
CA THR A 44 18.59 19.25 -5.74
C THR A 44 19.78 20.13 -5.33
N ILE A 45 20.22 20.00 -4.07
CA ILE A 45 21.40 20.71 -3.55
C ILE A 45 22.58 19.74 -3.44
N LYS A 46 23.72 20.19 -3.95
CA LYS A 46 25.02 19.52 -3.74
C LYS A 46 26.14 20.52 -3.57
N ASP A 47 26.90 20.38 -2.51
CA ASP A 47 28.09 21.21 -2.21
C ASP A 47 27.81 22.73 -2.29
N GLY A 48 26.68 23.18 -1.71
CA GLY A 48 26.27 24.58 -1.69
C GLY A 48 25.74 25.12 -3.02
N LYS A 49 25.48 24.27 -3.98
CA LYS A 49 24.89 24.60 -5.28
C LYS A 49 23.54 23.93 -5.47
N PHE A 50 22.58 24.68 -5.96
CA PHE A 50 21.23 24.22 -6.28
C PHE A 50 21.11 23.99 -7.79
N TYR A 51 20.84 22.75 -8.18
CA TYR A 51 20.68 22.33 -9.57
C TYR A 51 19.21 22.05 -9.85
N PHE A 52 18.71 22.48 -11.01
CA PHE A 52 17.31 22.25 -11.41
C PHE A 52 17.13 22.34 -12.93
N ALA A 53 16.10 21.74 -13.46
CA ALA A 53 15.69 21.85 -14.86
C ALA A 53 14.80 23.07 -15.07
N THR A 54 15.00 23.80 -16.15
CA THR A 54 14.22 25.02 -16.43
C THR A 54 14.07 25.30 -17.93
N ALA A 55 12.92 25.84 -18.32
CA ALA A 55 12.66 26.32 -19.65
C ALA A 55 12.92 27.85 -19.84
N ARG A 56 13.60 28.52 -18.90
CA ARG A 56 13.83 29.97 -18.92
C ARG A 56 14.73 30.49 -20.04
N ASN A 57 15.46 29.61 -20.73
CA ASN A 57 16.39 29.99 -21.77
C ASN A 57 15.70 30.34 -23.08
N LYS A 58 15.34 31.60 -23.26
CA LYS A 58 14.63 32.11 -24.46
C LYS A 58 15.44 32.02 -25.76
N SER A 59 16.75 31.66 -25.71
CA SER A 59 17.55 31.40 -26.89
C SER A 59 17.33 30.00 -27.47
N ARG A 60 16.71 29.09 -26.69
CA ARG A 60 16.33 27.76 -27.14
C ARG A 60 15.12 27.81 -28.10
N LYS A 61 14.95 26.77 -28.88
CA LYS A 61 13.76 26.59 -29.69
C LYS A 61 12.56 26.35 -28.79
N THR A 62 11.40 26.83 -29.25
CA THR A 62 10.12 26.54 -28.59
C THR A 62 9.68 25.11 -28.90
N TYR A 63 9.34 24.37 -27.86
CA TYR A 63 8.77 23.02 -27.97
C TYR A 63 7.29 23.14 -28.33
N GLY A 64 6.89 22.48 -29.43
CA GLY A 64 5.56 22.67 -29.99
C GLY A 64 4.39 22.09 -29.20
N TRP A 65 4.66 21.34 -28.14
CA TRP A 65 3.62 20.75 -27.29
C TRP A 65 3.15 21.72 -26.19
N ASN A 66 4.07 22.39 -25.52
CA ASN A 66 3.77 23.29 -24.39
C ASN A 66 4.09 24.78 -24.66
N GLU A 67 4.58 25.08 -25.86
CA GLU A 67 4.95 26.43 -26.30
C GLU A 67 6.06 27.11 -25.45
N GLN A 68 6.83 26.30 -24.71
CA GLN A 68 7.97 26.78 -23.92
C GLN A 68 9.32 26.47 -24.60
N PRO A 69 10.40 27.19 -24.26
CA PRO A 69 11.74 26.82 -24.68
C PRO A 69 12.11 25.41 -24.21
N PHE A 70 13.02 24.77 -24.94
CA PHE A 70 13.60 23.51 -24.48
C PHE A 70 14.27 23.66 -23.12
N LEU A 71 14.18 22.63 -22.28
CA LEU A 71 14.74 22.60 -20.92
C LEU A 71 16.26 22.55 -20.96
N ASP A 72 16.89 23.30 -20.08
CA ASP A 72 18.31 23.21 -19.73
C ASP A 72 18.46 22.96 -18.22
N ILE A 73 19.58 22.40 -17.80
CA ILE A 73 19.96 22.34 -16.38
C ILE A 73 20.65 23.65 -16.01
N TYR A 74 20.16 24.27 -14.95
CA TYR A 74 20.69 25.50 -14.38
C TYR A 74 21.25 25.24 -12.99
N VAL A 75 22.13 26.12 -12.55
CA VAL A 75 22.74 26.09 -11.23
C VAL A 75 22.68 27.45 -10.57
N SER A 76 22.42 27.48 -9.28
CA SER A 76 22.48 28.67 -8.44
C SER A 76 23.31 28.39 -7.20
N GLU A 77 24.07 29.37 -6.73
CA GLU A 77 24.75 29.26 -5.43
C GLU A 77 23.72 29.45 -4.30
N VAL A 78 23.83 28.62 -3.26
CA VAL A 78 23.01 28.70 -2.05
C VAL A 78 23.76 29.50 -1.00
N THR A 79 23.14 30.57 -0.50
CA THR A 79 23.69 31.42 0.54
C THR A 79 22.76 31.46 1.76
N ALA A 80 23.21 32.08 2.85
CA ALA A 80 22.35 32.30 4.02
C ALA A 80 21.13 33.21 3.73
N GLU A 81 21.18 34.00 2.66
CA GLU A 81 20.10 34.89 2.25
C GLU A 81 19.15 34.24 1.25
N GLY A 82 19.47 33.06 0.74
CA GLY A 82 18.71 32.28 -0.24
C GLY A 82 19.52 31.92 -1.49
N PHE A 83 18.84 31.79 -2.61
CA PHE A 83 19.43 31.42 -3.90
C PHE A 83 19.91 32.68 -4.65
N MET A 84 21.13 32.58 -5.19
CA MET A 84 21.64 33.61 -6.11
C MET A 84 20.95 33.51 -7.48
N GLU A 85 21.25 34.44 -8.39
CA GLU A 85 20.82 34.35 -9.78
C GLU A 85 21.30 33.02 -10.40
N ALA A 86 20.43 32.35 -11.12
CA ALA A 86 20.73 31.05 -11.71
C ALA A 86 21.32 31.20 -13.11
N ASP A 87 22.42 30.52 -13.36
CA ASP A 87 23.07 30.43 -14.66
C ASP A 87 22.95 29.01 -15.24
N GLN A 88 23.14 28.89 -16.56
CA GLN A 88 23.31 27.58 -17.17
C GLN A 88 24.52 26.89 -16.56
N ILE A 89 24.38 25.57 -16.35
CA ILE A 89 25.52 24.77 -15.87
C ILE A 89 26.66 24.81 -16.89
N ASP A 90 27.86 25.01 -16.40
CA ASP A 90 29.08 25.05 -17.23
C ASP A 90 29.45 23.64 -17.73
N GLY A 91 29.81 23.55 -19.01
CA GLY A 91 30.30 22.33 -19.64
C GLY A 91 29.39 21.79 -20.75
N ASP A 92 29.42 20.47 -20.93
CA ASP A 92 28.80 19.80 -22.09
C ASP A 92 27.42 19.17 -21.76
N VAL A 93 26.84 19.52 -20.61
CA VAL A 93 25.57 18.93 -20.16
C VAL A 93 24.39 19.47 -20.97
N ASN A 94 24.28 20.77 -21.14
CA ASN A 94 23.18 21.38 -21.90
C ASN A 94 23.42 21.33 -23.41
N THR A 95 22.41 20.90 -24.16
CA THR A 95 22.42 20.84 -25.63
C THR A 95 21.34 21.73 -26.26
N GLN A 96 20.98 21.47 -27.49
CA GLN A 96 19.84 22.14 -28.13
C GLN A 96 18.50 21.40 -27.89
N PHE A 97 18.49 20.31 -27.12
CA PHE A 97 17.33 19.47 -26.81
C PHE A 97 16.99 19.60 -25.32
N HIS A 98 15.97 18.88 -24.85
CA HIS A 98 15.63 18.89 -23.44
C HIS A 98 16.66 18.14 -22.60
N GLU A 99 17.14 18.78 -21.56
CA GLU A 99 17.81 18.16 -20.41
C GLU A 99 16.86 18.26 -19.21
N GLY A 100 16.70 17.16 -18.47
CA GLY A 100 15.78 17.03 -17.34
C GLY A 100 16.47 16.92 -16.00
N VAL A 101 15.78 16.33 -15.04
CA VAL A 101 16.25 16.17 -13.66
C VAL A 101 17.63 15.56 -13.58
N ALA A 102 18.44 16.09 -12.67
CA ALA A 102 19.80 15.65 -12.42
C ALA A 102 19.94 15.09 -10.99
N ALA A 103 20.72 14.01 -10.85
CA ALA A 103 21.18 13.48 -9.58
C ALA A 103 22.72 13.50 -9.54
N ILE A 104 23.29 13.95 -8.43
CA ILE A 104 24.74 14.05 -8.27
C ILE A 104 25.19 12.98 -7.26
N SER A 105 26.23 12.24 -7.62
CA SER A 105 26.83 11.22 -6.76
C SER A 105 27.28 11.82 -5.41
N PRO A 106 27.29 11.03 -4.32
CA PRO A 106 27.64 11.52 -2.99
C PRO A 106 29.02 12.18 -2.91
N ASN A 107 29.98 11.72 -3.72
CA ASN A 107 31.32 12.30 -3.82
C ASN A 107 31.42 13.58 -4.68
N GLY A 108 30.29 14.00 -5.30
CA GLY A 108 30.22 15.21 -6.12
C GLY A 108 30.89 15.11 -7.49
N THR A 109 31.35 13.93 -7.93
CA THR A 109 32.16 13.79 -9.15
C THR A 109 31.39 13.33 -10.38
N THR A 110 30.19 12.72 -10.18
CA THR A 110 29.35 12.20 -11.26
C THR A 110 27.96 12.80 -11.17
N MET A 111 27.45 13.29 -12.28
CA MET A 111 26.06 13.70 -12.46
C MET A 111 25.38 12.72 -13.39
N TYR A 112 24.21 12.20 -12.98
CA TYR A 112 23.28 11.50 -13.83
C TYR A 112 22.15 12.45 -14.19
N PHE A 113 21.74 12.50 -15.44
CA PHE A 113 20.68 13.40 -15.89
C PHE A 113 19.94 12.84 -17.09
N SER A 114 18.69 13.28 -17.25
CA SER A 114 17.86 12.91 -18.40
C SER A 114 18.13 13.83 -19.58
N ARG A 115 18.15 13.28 -20.80
CA ARG A 115 18.24 14.05 -22.05
C ARG A 115 17.48 13.33 -23.16
N GLU A 116 16.90 14.11 -24.07
CA GLU A 116 16.29 13.53 -25.28
C GLU A 116 17.30 12.78 -26.15
N SER A 117 16.93 11.59 -26.61
CA SER A 117 17.76 10.72 -27.45
C SER A 117 18.11 11.31 -28.81
N PHE A 118 17.48 12.41 -29.22
CA PHE A 118 17.88 13.15 -30.43
C PHE A 118 19.32 13.65 -30.38
N SER A 119 19.87 13.92 -29.19
CA SER A 119 21.24 14.35 -29.01
C SER A 119 22.25 13.35 -29.54
N GLU A 120 21.93 12.04 -29.45
CA GLU A 120 22.72 10.93 -29.94
C GLU A 120 22.32 10.48 -31.36
N GLY A 121 21.36 11.18 -31.99
CA GLY A 121 20.82 10.78 -33.29
C GLY A 121 19.92 9.54 -33.22
N MET A 122 19.53 9.10 -32.01
CA MET A 122 18.62 8.00 -31.79
C MET A 122 17.17 8.50 -31.80
N TYR A 123 16.36 7.95 -32.66
CA TYR A 123 14.93 8.24 -32.77
C TYR A 123 14.23 7.14 -33.56
N GLU A 124 12.99 6.92 -33.26
CA GLU A 124 12.12 6.15 -34.12
C GLU A 124 11.47 7.03 -35.19
N LYS A 125 11.06 6.44 -36.29
CA LYS A 125 10.35 7.11 -37.36
C LYS A 125 8.94 6.54 -37.42
N ASP A 126 7.97 7.34 -37.02
CA ASP A 126 6.57 6.97 -37.18
C ASP A 126 6.28 6.59 -38.65
N SER A 127 5.77 5.39 -38.88
CA SER A 127 5.56 4.84 -40.20
C SER A 127 4.47 5.57 -40.99
N ILE A 128 3.53 6.21 -40.30
CA ILE A 128 2.36 6.89 -40.87
C ILE A 128 2.66 8.38 -41.08
N THR A 129 3.03 9.08 -40.01
CA THR A 129 3.27 10.53 -40.02
C THR A 129 4.67 10.91 -40.50
N ARG A 130 5.59 9.92 -40.54
CA ARG A 130 7.04 10.08 -40.79
C ARG A 130 7.74 11.05 -39.80
N ARG A 131 7.09 11.41 -38.72
CA ARG A 131 7.71 12.20 -37.65
C ARG A 131 8.78 11.36 -36.97
N LYS A 132 9.83 12.03 -36.53
CA LYS A 132 10.84 11.44 -35.66
C LYS A 132 10.29 11.53 -34.24
N ILE A 133 10.35 10.42 -33.53
CA ILE A 133 9.94 10.29 -32.13
C ILE A 133 11.20 9.99 -31.35
N SER A 134 11.51 10.81 -30.35
CA SER A 134 12.59 10.57 -29.38
C SER A 134 12.00 10.03 -28.09
N VAL A 135 12.86 9.44 -27.28
CA VAL A 135 12.62 9.07 -25.90
C VAL A 135 13.61 9.81 -25.01
N ASN A 136 13.35 9.87 -23.72
CA ASN A 136 14.34 10.36 -22.77
C ASN A 136 15.29 9.22 -22.39
N ASN A 137 16.57 9.54 -22.35
CA ASN A 137 17.65 8.64 -21.98
C ASN A 137 18.46 9.23 -20.84
N LEU A 138 19.14 8.39 -20.05
CA LEU A 138 20.07 8.83 -19.02
C LEU A 138 21.47 9.02 -19.59
N PHE A 139 22.16 9.99 -19.05
CA PHE A 139 23.55 10.30 -19.34
C PHE A 139 24.33 10.50 -18.05
N GLU A 140 25.61 10.27 -18.13
CA GLU A 140 26.57 10.58 -17.08
C GLU A 140 27.48 11.73 -17.53
N ALA A 141 27.71 12.70 -16.63
CA ALA A 141 28.76 13.70 -16.79
C ALA A 141 29.73 13.60 -15.62
N THR A 142 31.00 13.91 -15.86
CA THR A 142 32.03 13.96 -14.83
C THR A 142 32.40 15.41 -14.54
N PHE A 143 32.52 15.74 -13.25
CA PHE A 143 33.03 17.05 -12.80
C PHE A 143 34.54 17.02 -12.75
N ASP A 144 35.20 17.94 -13.47
CA ASP A 144 36.67 18.03 -13.52
C ASP A 144 37.28 18.98 -12.47
N GLY A 145 36.42 19.55 -11.61
CA GLY A 145 36.79 20.55 -10.60
C GLY A 145 36.38 21.98 -10.97
N GLU A 146 36.05 22.22 -12.23
CA GLU A 146 35.59 23.52 -12.73
C GLU A 146 34.22 23.42 -13.41
N LYS A 147 34.04 22.40 -14.27
CA LYS A 147 32.84 22.22 -15.08
C LYS A 147 32.42 20.74 -15.22
N TRP A 148 31.23 20.53 -15.68
CA TRP A 148 30.69 19.22 -16.03
C TRP A 148 30.98 18.86 -17.49
N GLY A 149 31.66 17.73 -17.72
CA GLY A 149 32.06 17.29 -19.06
C GLY A 149 32.16 15.77 -19.16
N TYR A 150 32.81 15.27 -20.22
CA TYR A 150 32.94 13.83 -20.49
C TYR A 150 31.62 13.10 -20.46
N VAL A 151 30.57 13.70 -21.10
CA VAL A 151 29.22 13.16 -21.14
C VAL A 151 29.22 11.85 -21.93
N LYS A 152 28.69 10.79 -21.31
CA LYS A 152 28.52 9.48 -21.93
C LYS A 152 27.09 8.96 -21.70
N PRO A 153 26.53 8.20 -22.66
CA PRO A 153 25.22 7.60 -22.50
C PRO A 153 25.24 6.49 -21.44
N PHE A 154 24.12 6.33 -20.74
CA PHE A 154 23.92 5.22 -19.83
C PHE A 154 23.78 3.90 -20.59
N PRO A 155 24.39 2.80 -20.13
CA PRO A 155 24.47 1.57 -20.93
C PRO A 155 23.13 0.90 -21.26
N LEU A 156 22.08 1.16 -20.47
CA LEU A 156 20.74 0.60 -20.66
C LEU A 156 19.83 1.46 -21.54
N ASN A 157 20.33 2.59 -22.07
CA ASN A 157 19.56 3.46 -22.94
C ASN A 157 19.03 2.74 -24.19
N SER A 158 17.86 3.18 -24.65
CA SER A 158 17.17 2.62 -25.81
C SER A 158 16.63 3.75 -26.69
N ASN A 159 16.23 3.40 -27.91
CA ASN A 159 15.42 4.25 -28.78
C ASN A 159 13.92 3.88 -28.78
N THR A 160 13.54 2.82 -28.03
CA THR A 160 12.17 2.29 -27.98
C THR A 160 11.49 2.46 -26.63
N TYR A 161 12.24 2.77 -25.57
CA TYR A 161 11.73 3.07 -24.25
C TYR A 161 12.55 4.19 -23.60
N THR A 162 11.92 4.86 -22.67
CA THR A 162 12.49 5.95 -21.88
C THR A 162 13.21 5.43 -20.64
N ILE A 163 14.33 6.06 -20.28
CA ILE A 163 14.94 5.98 -18.95
C ILE A 163 15.18 7.42 -18.48
N LYS A 164 14.60 7.81 -17.34
CA LYS A 164 14.60 9.20 -16.85
C LYS A 164 14.59 9.31 -15.33
N ASP A 165 14.67 10.53 -14.81
CA ASP A 165 14.48 10.88 -13.41
C ASP A 165 15.44 10.09 -12.47
N PRO A 166 16.75 10.28 -12.58
CA PRO A 166 17.73 9.54 -11.80
C PRO A 166 17.76 9.95 -10.33
N SER A 167 18.06 9.00 -9.44
CA SER A 167 18.40 9.24 -8.03
C SER A 167 19.49 8.27 -7.56
N VAL A 168 20.48 8.76 -6.85
CA VAL A 168 21.63 7.95 -6.38
C VAL A 168 21.53 7.75 -4.86
N SER A 169 21.75 6.51 -4.40
CA SER A 169 21.81 6.21 -2.97
C SER A 169 22.95 6.93 -2.25
N LYS A 170 22.80 7.16 -0.95
CA LYS A 170 23.79 7.84 -0.09
C LYS A 170 25.17 7.19 -0.13
N ASP A 171 25.25 5.88 -0.31
CA ASP A 171 26.50 5.13 -0.41
C ASP A 171 27.10 5.14 -1.83
N GLY A 172 26.37 5.71 -2.81
CA GLY A 172 26.78 5.80 -4.21
C GLY A 172 26.79 4.48 -4.97
N LYS A 173 26.12 3.43 -4.44
CA LYS A 173 26.16 2.09 -5.02
C LYS A 173 24.89 1.67 -5.76
N THR A 174 23.83 2.47 -5.67
CA THR A 174 22.55 2.18 -6.34
C THR A 174 22.07 3.41 -7.07
N LEU A 175 21.67 3.23 -8.32
CA LEU A 175 21.00 4.24 -9.14
C LEU A 175 19.55 3.81 -9.33
N TYR A 176 18.63 4.65 -8.91
CA TYR A 176 17.20 4.53 -9.17
C TYR A 176 16.81 5.39 -10.37
N PHE A 177 15.82 4.96 -11.13
CA PHE A 177 15.30 5.70 -12.29
C PHE A 177 13.89 5.25 -12.63
N SER A 178 13.20 6.04 -13.43
CA SER A 178 11.89 5.71 -13.99
C SER A 178 12.03 5.24 -15.45
N SER A 179 11.27 4.22 -15.86
CA SER A 179 11.32 3.67 -17.22
C SER A 179 10.04 2.95 -17.61
N ASP A 180 9.66 3.05 -18.90
CA ASP A 180 8.63 2.25 -19.55
C ASP A 180 9.22 1.05 -20.32
N MET A 181 10.39 0.54 -19.85
CA MET A 181 11.02 -0.63 -20.47
C MET A 181 10.12 -1.87 -20.37
N PRO A 182 10.19 -2.78 -21.38
CA PRO A 182 9.35 -3.98 -21.41
C PRO A 182 9.50 -4.84 -20.16
N GLY A 183 8.38 -5.32 -19.63
CA GLY A 183 8.33 -6.19 -18.44
C GLY A 183 7.99 -5.45 -17.15
N GLY A 184 7.60 -4.18 -17.22
CA GLY A 184 7.05 -3.41 -16.12
C GLY A 184 5.59 -3.76 -15.79
N HIS A 185 5.05 -3.07 -14.78
CA HIS A 185 3.67 -3.23 -14.29
C HIS A 185 2.68 -2.31 -15.02
N GLY A 186 3.11 -1.08 -15.37
CA GLY A 186 2.23 -0.06 -15.91
C GLY A 186 2.80 0.76 -17.06
N GLY A 187 2.68 2.07 -16.92
CA GLY A 187 3.29 3.04 -17.82
C GLY A 187 4.77 3.18 -17.51
N TYR A 188 5.14 4.17 -16.72
CA TYR A 188 6.49 4.28 -16.17
C TYR A 188 6.57 3.59 -14.82
N ASP A 189 7.54 2.70 -14.66
CA ASP A 189 7.86 2.03 -13.41
C ASP A 189 9.18 2.52 -12.84
N ILE A 190 9.37 2.40 -11.52
CA ILE A 190 10.65 2.65 -10.88
C ILE A 190 11.49 1.37 -10.89
N TYR A 191 12.73 1.53 -11.36
CA TYR A 191 13.77 0.52 -11.39
C TYR A 191 14.99 0.96 -10.61
N LYS A 192 15.84 0.00 -10.28
CA LYS A 192 17.18 0.25 -9.73
C LYS A 192 18.23 -0.60 -10.39
N VAL A 193 19.47 -0.11 -10.40
CA VAL A 193 20.68 -0.86 -10.80
C VAL A 193 21.77 -0.67 -9.76
N SER A 194 22.64 -1.66 -9.59
CA SER A 194 23.88 -1.48 -8.84
C SER A 194 24.88 -0.67 -9.65
N ILE A 195 25.61 0.23 -8.96
CA ILE A 195 26.79 0.94 -9.50
C ILE A 195 28.02 0.20 -8.99
N ASN A 196 28.77 -0.44 -9.88
CA ASN A 196 29.96 -1.20 -9.54
C ASN A 196 31.18 -0.27 -9.38
N GLY A 197 32.14 -0.69 -8.55
CA GLY A 197 33.35 0.13 -8.28
C GLY A 197 34.26 0.34 -9.49
N ASP A 198 34.07 -0.41 -10.58
CA ASP A 198 34.76 -0.26 -11.86
C ASP A 198 34.02 0.64 -12.86
N GLY A 199 32.91 1.26 -12.44
CA GLY A 199 32.08 2.13 -13.28
C GLY A 199 31.13 1.40 -14.23
N THR A 200 30.95 0.10 -14.07
CA THR A 200 29.89 -0.69 -14.73
C THR A 200 28.61 -0.73 -13.89
N TYR A 201 27.54 -1.22 -14.46
CA TYR A 201 26.22 -1.34 -13.83
C TYR A 201 25.76 -2.78 -13.80
N GLY A 202 24.95 -3.14 -12.81
CA GLY A 202 24.23 -4.39 -12.79
C GLY A 202 22.99 -4.37 -13.70
N ASP A 203 22.24 -5.45 -13.65
CA ASP A 203 20.95 -5.56 -14.35
C ASP A 203 19.92 -4.63 -13.71
N ALA A 204 18.98 -4.13 -14.52
CA ALA A 204 17.85 -3.35 -14.03
C ALA A 204 16.87 -4.26 -13.27
N VAL A 205 16.51 -3.84 -12.07
CA VAL A 205 15.56 -4.54 -11.20
C VAL A 205 14.34 -3.64 -11.01
N ASN A 206 13.17 -4.11 -11.43
CA ASN A 206 11.88 -3.47 -11.15
C ASN A 206 11.60 -3.55 -9.64
N LEU A 207 11.06 -2.48 -9.03
CA LEU A 207 10.82 -2.44 -7.58
C LEU A 207 9.59 -3.25 -7.14
N GLY A 208 8.82 -3.80 -8.07
CA GLY A 208 7.66 -4.66 -7.81
C GLY A 208 6.35 -3.88 -7.59
N ASP A 209 5.29 -4.63 -7.38
CA ASP A 209 3.90 -4.17 -7.39
C ASP A 209 3.46 -3.38 -6.15
N ILE A 210 4.28 -3.37 -5.09
CA ILE A 210 4.07 -2.48 -3.94
C ILE A 210 4.37 -1.03 -4.33
N VAL A 211 5.45 -0.80 -5.09
CA VAL A 211 5.88 0.52 -5.53
C VAL A 211 5.26 0.89 -6.86
N ASN A 212 5.29 -0.02 -7.84
CA ASN A 212 4.86 0.21 -9.20
C ASN A 212 3.42 -0.24 -9.41
N THR A 213 2.64 0.57 -10.13
CA THR A 213 1.21 0.36 -10.37
C THR A 213 0.91 0.18 -11.87
N GLU A 214 -0.36 0.09 -12.25
CA GLU A 214 -0.77 0.21 -13.67
C GLU A 214 -0.60 1.63 -14.23
N GLY A 215 -0.32 2.62 -13.37
CA GLY A 215 -0.11 4.03 -13.73
C GLY A 215 1.32 4.35 -14.14
N ASP A 216 1.72 5.56 -13.82
CA ASP A 216 3.07 6.07 -14.02
C ASP A 216 3.71 6.37 -12.66
N GLU A 217 4.86 5.79 -12.40
CA GLU A 217 5.73 6.10 -11.27
C GLU A 217 6.98 6.81 -11.79
N GLY A 218 7.31 7.95 -11.20
CA GLY A 218 8.44 8.77 -11.64
C GLY A 218 9.11 9.52 -10.50
N PHE A 219 10.19 10.22 -10.85
CA PHE A 219 10.94 11.08 -9.93
C PHE A 219 11.33 10.38 -8.61
N PRO A 220 11.91 9.17 -8.67
CA PRO A 220 12.37 8.53 -7.45
C PRO A 220 13.42 9.39 -6.74
N PHE A 221 13.36 9.42 -5.41
CA PHE A 221 14.37 10.01 -4.56
C PHE A 221 14.60 9.10 -3.35
N ILE A 222 15.82 8.57 -3.23
CA ILE A 222 16.21 7.77 -2.07
C ILE A 222 16.90 8.66 -1.04
N SER A 223 16.32 8.75 0.15
CA SER A 223 16.85 9.61 1.22
C SER A 223 18.07 8.99 1.90
N SER A 224 18.70 9.78 2.79
CA SER A 224 19.84 9.31 3.58
C SER A 224 19.50 8.25 4.63
N THR A 225 18.22 8.00 4.88
CA THR A 225 17.68 7.00 5.80
C THR A 225 16.99 5.84 5.09
N ASP A 226 17.29 5.67 3.78
CA ASP A 226 16.74 4.60 2.92
C ASP A 226 15.21 4.65 2.73
N VAL A 227 14.60 5.83 2.92
CA VAL A 227 13.21 6.07 2.52
C VAL A 227 13.19 6.45 1.04
N LEU A 228 12.42 5.71 0.26
CA LEU A 228 12.17 5.98 -1.15
C LEU A 228 10.95 6.89 -1.27
N TYR A 229 11.13 8.09 -1.80
CA TYR A 229 10.07 8.99 -2.24
C TYR A 229 9.92 8.88 -3.75
N PHE A 230 8.71 8.99 -4.25
CA PHE A 230 8.43 8.97 -5.69
C PHE A 230 7.09 9.62 -5.99
N SER A 231 6.83 9.94 -7.24
CA SER A 231 5.55 10.49 -7.68
C SER A 231 4.78 9.45 -8.47
N SER A 232 3.48 9.35 -8.25
CA SER A 232 2.63 8.37 -8.93
C SER A 232 1.24 8.94 -9.24
N ASN A 233 0.67 8.49 -10.36
CA ASN A 233 -0.75 8.68 -10.69
C ASN A 233 -1.58 7.39 -10.55
N GLY A 234 -0.95 6.27 -10.21
CA GLY A 234 -1.60 4.98 -10.03
C GLY A 234 -1.98 4.68 -8.57
N HIS A 235 -1.23 5.19 -7.60
CA HIS A 235 -1.62 5.14 -6.19
C HIS A 235 -2.74 6.14 -5.88
N LEU A 236 -3.53 5.88 -4.82
CA LEU A 236 -4.64 6.75 -4.42
C LEU A 236 -4.10 8.07 -3.83
N GLY A 237 -4.35 9.18 -4.51
CA GLY A 237 -3.89 10.52 -4.18
C GLY A 237 -4.92 11.61 -4.41
N LEU A 238 -4.50 12.86 -4.32
CA LEU A 238 -5.34 14.07 -4.43
C LEU A 238 -5.36 14.65 -5.85
N GLY A 239 -4.21 14.60 -6.53
CA GLY A 239 -4.00 15.15 -7.86
C GLY A 239 -3.91 14.07 -8.95
N ASN A 240 -3.20 14.39 -10.02
CA ASN A 240 -2.81 13.41 -11.05
C ASN A 240 -1.50 12.74 -10.65
N LEU A 241 -0.40 13.50 -10.51
CA LEU A 241 0.81 13.02 -9.86
C LEU A 241 0.83 13.50 -8.41
N ASP A 242 0.98 12.57 -7.48
CA ASP A 242 1.16 12.84 -6.06
C ASP A 242 2.45 12.21 -5.55
N VAL A 243 3.05 12.77 -4.53
CA VAL A 243 4.25 12.25 -3.86
C VAL A 243 3.87 11.18 -2.86
N PHE A 244 4.53 10.04 -2.98
CA PHE A 244 4.41 8.90 -2.06
C PHE A 244 5.78 8.53 -1.50
N PHE A 245 5.78 7.73 -0.44
CA PHE A 245 7.01 7.20 0.13
C PHE A 245 6.83 5.80 0.70
N THR A 246 7.94 5.07 0.75
CA THR A 246 8.05 3.74 1.34
C THR A 246 9.47 3.48 1.84
N LYS A 247 9.66 2.41 2.59
CA LYS A 247 10.96 1.97 3.12
C LYS A 247 11.21 0.52 2.74
N LEU A 248 12.46 0.17 2.47
CA LEU A 248 12.86 -1.21 2.23
C LEU A 248 13.06 -1.94 3.57
N ASP A 249 12.34 -3.04 3.79
CA ASP A 249 12.53 -3.92 4.94
C ASP A 249 12.70 -5.38 4.48
N GLY A 250 13.74 -6.07 4.97
CA GLY A 250 13.98 -7.49 4.70
C GLY A 250 14.07 -7.90 3.22
N GLY A 251 14.25 -6.93 2.30
CA GLY A 251 14.32 -7.17 0.85
C GLY A 251 13.02 -6.86 0.10
N SER A 252 11.93 -6.53 0.79
CA SER A 252 10.65 -6.05 0.24
C SER A 252 10.38 -4.61 0.66
N TYR A 253 9.62 -3.87 -0.15
CA TYR A 253 9.15 -2.54 0.25
C TYR A 253 7.94 -2.65 1.17
N LEU A 254 7.89 -1.79 2.18
CA LEU A 254 6.71 -1.62 3.03
C LEU A 254 5.57 -0.99 2.22
N PRO A 255 4.31 -1.10 2.68
CA PRO A 255 3.19 -0.44 2.02
C PRO A 255 3.43 1.05 1.81
N VAL A 256 3.06 1.52 0.62
CA VAL A 256 3.28 2.90 0.18
C VAL A 256 2.35 3.86 0.93
N ARG A 257 2.88 5.01 1.33
CA ARG A 257 2.14 6.07 2.03
C ARG A 257 2.15 7.36 1.21
N ASN A 258 1.02 8.06 1.22
CA ASN A 258 0.89 9.39 0.62
C ASN A 258 1.57 10.44 1.51
N ALA A 259 2.36 11.35 0.93
CA ALA A 259 3.05 12.40 1.68
C ALA A 259 2.10 13.46 2.30
N GLY A 260 0.83 13.44 1.92
CA GLY A 260 -0.22 14.30 2.47
C GLY A 260 -0.12 15.77 2.09
N VAL A 261 -1.07 16.54 2.62
CA VAL A 261 -1.07 17.99 2.41
C VAL A 261 -0.07 18.68 3.35
N PRO A 262 0.61 19.76 2.89
CA PRO A 262 0.47 20.46 1.61
C PRO A 262 1.45 20.00 0.53
N VAL A 263 2.21 18.91 0.73
CA VAL A 263 3.12 18.38 -0.30
C VAL A 263 2.28 18.02 -1.52
N ASN A 264 1.24 17.22 -1.33
CA ASN A 264 0.27 16.88 -2.35
C ASN A 264 -0.92 17.84 -2.35
N GLY A 265 -1.42 18.14 -3.52
CA GLY A 265 -2.57 18.98 -3.80
C GLY A 265 -3.49 18.38 -4.86
N ASN A 266 -4.34 19.18 -5.45
CA ASN A 266 -5.25 18.78 -6.52
C ASN A 266 -4.63 18.86 -7.93
N MET A 267 -3.35 19.18 -8.03
CA MET A 267 -2.58 19.32 -9.25
C MET A 267 -1.45 18.27 -9.27
N ASP A 268 -0.49 18.39 -10.19
CA ASP A 268 0.68 17.53 -10.20
C ASP A 268 1.69 17.97 -9.13
N ASP A 269 2.12 17.05 -8.30
CA ASP A 269 3.16 17.23 -7.30
C ASP A 269 4.24 16.16 -7.50
N PHE A 270 5.47 16.59 -7.79
CA PHE A 270 6.51 15.68 -8.26
C PHE A 270 7.93 16.13 -7.89
N ALA A 271 8.91 15.28 -8.15
CA ALA A 271 10.34 15.52 -7.91
C ALA A 271 10.62 15.98 -6.47
N PHE A 272 10.04 15.27 -5.50
CA PHE A 272 10.26 15.53 -4.09
C PHE A 272 11.67 15.11 -3.68
N THR A 273 12.35 15.97 -2.93
CA THR A 273 13.64 15.70 -2.30
C THR A 273 13.64 16.23 -0.88
N ILE A 274 14.41 15.61 0.02
CA ILE A 274 14.55 16.08 1.39
C ILE A 274 15.90 15.70 1.97
N ASP A 275 16.49 16.60 2.72
CA ASP A 275 17.58 16.30 3.64
C ASP A 275 16.98 15.90 4.99
N GLU A 276 17.22 14.66 5.41
CA GLU A 276 16.57 14.08 6.60
C GLU A 276 17.05 14.72 7.92
N GLU A 277 18.27 15.28 7.93
CA GLU A 277 18.85 15.91 9.11
C GLU A 277 18.25 17.31 9.35
N SER A 278 18.22 18.14 8.30
CA SER A 278 17.65 19.49 8.39
C SER A 278 16.12 19.52 8.31
N GLY A 279 15.51 18.52 7.69
CA GLY A 279 14.09 18.50 7.35
C GLY A 279 13.73 19.48 6.23
N GLU A 280 14.72 19.98 5.48
CA GLU A 280 14.50 20.87 4.33
C GLU A 280 14.65 20.13 3.02
N GLY A 281 13.88 20.52 2.02
CA GLY A 281 13.91 19.89 0.71
C GLY A 281 13.13 20.67 -0.32
N PHE A 282 12.74 19.98 -1.39
CA PHE A 282 12.04 20.60 -2.52
C PHE A 282 10.93 19.67 -3.02
N VAL A 283 9.90 20.27 -3.61
CA VAL A 283 8.88 19.61 -4.41
C VAL A 283 8.54 20.51 -5.58
N SER A 284 8.28 19.93 -6.72
CA SER A 284 7.83 20.66 -7.91
C SER A 284 6.32 20.49 -8.09
N SER A 285 5.64 21.55 -8.51
CA SER A 285 4.20 21.52 -8.68
C SER A 285 3.71 22.55 -9.67
N ASN A 286 2.64 22.20 -10.41
CA ASN A 286 1.89 23.11 -11.28
C ASN A 286 0.66 23.70 -10.58
N ARG A 287 0.67 23.76 -9.24
CA ARG A 287 -0.43 24.30 -8.42
C ARG A 287 -0.69 25.77 -8.68
N GLU A 288 -1.94 26.17 -8.49
CA GLU A 288 -2.35 27.58 -8.65
C GLU A 288 -1.55 28.51 -7.73
N GLY A 289 -1.24 29.71 -8.25
CA GLY A 289 -0.48 30.74 -7.51
C GLY A 289 1.02 30.66 -7.67
N GLY A 290 1.52 29.74 -8.51
CA GLY A 290 2.90 29.72 -8.96
C GLY A 290 3.28 30.88 -9.89
N LYS A 291 4.55 30.94 -10.30
CA LYS A 291 5.07 31.91 -11.26
C LYS A 291 4.99 31.41 -12.69
N GLY A 292 5.35 30.11 -12.88
CA GLY A 292 5.39 29.44 -14.17
C GLY A 292 4.35 28.35 -14.32
N SER A 293 4.59 27.45 -15.28
CA SER A 293 3.74 26.26 -15.46
C SER A 293 4.01 25.23 -14.37
N ASP A 294 5.29 24.97 -14.10
CA ASP A 294 5.76 24.17 -12.97
C ASP A 294 6.70 25.05 -12.15
N ASP A 295 6.54 25.05 -10.85
CA ASP A 295 7.38 25.79 -9.91
C ASP A 295 8.00 24.86 -8.88
N ILE A 296 9.19 25.21 -8.40
CA ILE A 296 9.83 24.55 -7.29
C ILE A 296 9.41 25.22 -5.99
N TYR A 297 8.96 24.43 -5.06
CA TYR A 297 8.62 24.84 -3.69
C TYR A 297 9.65 24.28 -2.72
N GLN A 298 10.19 25.10 -1.83
CA GLN A 298 10.96 24.64 -0.71
C GLN A 298 10.04 23.97 0.31
N VAL A 299 10.43 22.80 0.73
CA VAL A 299 9.74 21.99 1.75
C VAL A 299 10.42 22.20 3.09
N PHE A 300 9.65 22.44 4.14
CA PHE A 300 10.11 22.49 5.52
C PHE A 300 9.31 21.48 6.32
N ARG A 301 9.96 20.49 6.89
CA ARG A 301 9.35 19.55 7.82
C ARG A 301 9.05 20.28 9.15
N LEU A 302 7.80 20.28 9.57
CA LEU A 302 7.35 20.95 10.80
C LEU A 302 7.61 20.12 12.05
N GLN A 303 7.59 18.80 11.89
CA GLN A 303 7.91 17.83 12.93
C GLN A 303 8.85 16.80 12.33
N PRO A 304 9.81 16.24 13.08
CA PRO A 304 10.56 15.09 12.58
C PRO A 304 9.56 14.07 12.04
N MET A 305 9.77 13.54 10.83
CA MET A 305 9.03 12.36 10.40
C MET A 305 9.48 11.25 11.34
N CYS A 306 8.80 11.17 12.45
CA CYS A 306 8.97 10.13 13.40
C CYS A 306 8.10 8.98 12.92
N THR A 307 8.71 7.98 12.33
CA THR A 307 8.04 6.75 11.96
C THR A 307 8.66 5.61 12.73
N VAL A 308 7.83 4.69 13.16
CA VAL A 308 8.19 3.50 13.90
C VAL A 308 7.86 2.30 13.02
N ASP A 309 8.79 1.36 12.91
CA ASP A 309 8.50 0.06 12.32
C ASP A 309 7.64 -0.74 13.31
N LEU A 310 6.32 -0.77 13.11
CA LEU A 310 5.38 -1.59 13.88
C LEU A 310 5.39 -3.01 13.32
N ILE A 311 5.93 -3.94 14.09
CA ILE A 311 6.10 -5.33 13.73
C ILE A 311 5.04 -6.17 14.45
N ALA A 312 4.15 -6.81 13.72
CA ALA A 312 3.23 -7.81 14.25
C ALA A 312 3.84 -9.21 14.06
N MET A 313 3.95 -9.97 15.13
CA MET A 313 4.36 -11.39 15.11
C MET A 313 3.14 -12.24 15.45
N VAL A 314 2.60 -12.94 14.46
CA VAL A 314 1.36 -13.71 14.60
C VAL A 314 1.67 -15.20 14.74
N THR A 315 1.17 -15.79 15.82
CA THR A 315 1.38 -17.21 16.15
C THR A 315 0.07 -17.90 16.50
N ASP A 316 0.05 -19.21 16.38
CA ASP A 316 -1.01 -20.05 16.93
C ASP A 316 -0.86 -20.13 18.46
N SER A 317 -1.92 -19.85 19.22
CA SER A 317 -1.87 -19.77 20.69
C SER A 317 -1.61 -21.10 21.37
N GLN A 318 -1.89 -22.23 20.71
CA GLN A 318 -1.75 -23.57 21.28
C GLN A 318 -0.39 -24.19 20.96
N SER A 319 0.06 -24.07 19.69
CA SER A 319 1.32 -24.67 19.25
C SER A 319 2.51 -23.71 19.36
N GLY A 320 2.28 -22.40 19.34
CA GLY A 320 3.31 -21.38 19.24
C GLY A 320 3.95 -21.26 17.84
N GLU A 321 3.44 -22.00 16.85
CA GLU A 321 3.95 -21.93 15.47
C GLU A 321 3.57 -20.63 14.80
N PRO A 322 4.43 -20.04 13.95
CA PRO A 322 4.13 -18.81 13.21
C PRO A 322 3.00 -19.04 12.19
N LEU A 323 2.09 -18.08 12.07
CA LEU A 323 0.97 -18.12 11.14
C LEU A 323 1.28 -17.32 9.89
N GLN A 324 1.65 -18.00 8.81
CA GLN A 324 1.82 -17.41 7.48
C GLN A 324 0.47 -17.14 6.81
N GLY A 325 0.29 -15.95 6.22
CA GLY A 325 -0.92 -15.57 5.49
C GLY A 325 -2.04 -15.06 6.37
N ALA A 326 -1.79 -14.79 7.66
CA ALA A 326 -2.72 -14.06 8.50
C ALA A 326 -2.85 -12.62 8.03
N SER A 327 -4.07 -12.10 7.94
CA SER A 327 -4.37 -10.72 7.57
C SER A 327 -4.20 -9.83 8.78
N VAL A 328 -3.30 -8.86 8.69
CA VAL A 328 -3.05 -7.84 9.72
C VAL A 328 -3.46 -6.50 9.17
N SER A 329 -4.45 -5.86 9.79
CA SER A 329 -4.90 -4.50 9.48
C SER A 329 -4.47 -3.54 10.57
N VAL A 330 -3.90 -2.39 10.18
CA VAL A 330 -3.49 -1.32 11.10
C VAL A 330 -4.47 -0.17 11.02
N TYR A 331 -4.83 0.36 12.19
CA TYR A 331 -5.73 1.49 12.37
C TYR A 331 -4.99 2.64 13.07
N ASP A 332 -5.33 3.88 12.75
CA ASP A 332 -4.84 5.05 13.44
C ASP A 332 -5.54 5.27 14.80
N ASP A 333 -5.14 6.31 15.52
CA ASP A 333 -5.72 6.72 16.80
C ASP A 333 -7.20 7.18 16.72
N GLN A 334 -7.71 7.41 15.52
CA GLN A 334 -9.11 7.73 15.23
C GLN A 334 -9.94 6.49 14.86
N GLY A 335 -9.31 5.31 14.75
CA GLY A 335 -9.94 4.07 14.32
C GLY A 335 -10.13 3.94 12.80
N SER A 336 -9.44 4.77 12.02
CA SER A 336 -9.43 4.65 10.57
C SER A 336 -8.41 3.60 10.12
N MET A 337 -8.82 2.68 9.25
CA MET A 337 -7.90 1.69 8.69
C MET A 337 -6.86 2.37 7.80
N LEU A 338 -5.60 2.15 8.11
CA LEU A 338 -4.47 2.71 7.35
C LEU A 338 -4.03 1.74 6.25
N LEU A 339 -3.75 0.51 6.61
CA LEU A 339 -3.11 -0.50 5.75
C LEU A 339 -3.51 -1.91 6.19
N THR A 340 -3.48 -2.86 5.24
CA THR A 340 -3.60 -4.29 5.51
C THR A 340 -2.47 -5.04 4.81
N GLN A 341 -1.87 -6.02 5.48
CA GLN A 341 -0.81 -6.87 4.95
C GLN A 341 -0.97 -8.31 5.44
N LEU A 342 -0.53 -9.28 4.63
CA LEU A 342 -0.44 -10.67 5.05
C LEU A 342 0.90 -10.95 5.72
N THR A 343 0.89 -11.83 6.74
CA THR A 343 2.11 -12.29 7.39
C THR A 343 2.96 -13.17 6.47
N ASP A 344 4.28 -13.05 6.59
CA ASP A 344 5.27 -13.90 5.91
C ASP A 344 5.40 -15.30 6.54
N ALA A 345 6.39 -16.07 6.11
CA ALA A 345 6.64 -17.45 6.59
C ALA A 345 7.04 -17.50 8.08
N GLU A 346 7.56 -16.44 8.62
CA GLU A 346 7.92 -16.25 10.03
C GLU A 346 6.74 -15.70 10.86
N GLY A 347 5.55 -15.54 10.27
CA GLY A 347 4.37 -14.95 10.91
C GLY A 347 4.46 -13.44 11.10
N LYS A 348 5.38 -12.77 10.40
CA LYS A 348 5.69 -11.35 10.55
C LYS A 348 4.95 -10.49 9.53
N ALA A 349 4.40 -9.36 9.99
CA ALA A 349 3.96 -8.24 9.15
C ALA A 349 4.54 -6.93 9.72
N THR A 350 5.09 -6.06 8.86
CA THR A 350 5.73 -4.81 9.29
C THR A 350 5.05 -3.61 8.65
N PHE A 351 4.76 -2.60 9.47
CA PHE A 351 4.09 -1.37 9.06
C PHE A 351 4.91 -0.16 9.49
N LEU A 352 4.94 0.87 8.65
CA LEU A 352 5.49 2.15 9.02
C LEU A 352 4.36 3.02 9.60
N VAL A 353 4.38 3.26 10.90
CA VAL A 353 3.36 4.08 11.61
C VAL A 353 3.96 5.37 12.16
N GLU A 354 3.12 6.33 12.54
CA GLU A 354 3.58 7.56 13.18
C GLU A 354 3.99 7.29 14.63
N CYS A 355 5.12 7.92 15.06
CA CYS A 355 5.53 7.84 16.47
C CYS A 355 4.54 8.54 17.39
N ASP A 356 4.63 8.20 18.69
CA ASP A 356 3.88 8.84 19.77
C ASP A 356 2.35 8.83 19.57
N LYS A 357 1.88 8.06 18.59
CA LYS A 357 0.45 7.85 18.35
C LYS A 357 0.06 6.41 18.59
N GLN A 358 -1.08 6.25 19.25
CA GLN A 358 -1.65 4.94 19.43
C GLN A 358 -2.09 4.35 18.09
N SER A 359 -1.81 3.08 17.88
CA SER A 359 -2.26 2.33 16.72
C SER A 359 -3.13 1.15 17.16
N GLY A 360 -4.11 0.77 16.35
CA GLY A 360 -4.87 -0.46 16.52
C GLY A 360 -4.37 -1.52 15.53
N LEU A 361 -4.30 -2.77 15.96
CA LEU A 361 -4.11 -3.92 15.10
C LEU A 361 -5.37 -4.78 15.12
N GLU A 362 -5.85 -5.22 13.98
CA GLU A 362 -6.84 -6.28 13.85
C GLU A 362 -6.21 -7.41 13.04
N VAL A 363 -6.13 -8.59 13.66
CA VAL A 363 -5.50 -9.76 13.07
C VAL A 363 -6.53 -10.85 12.87
N SER A 364 -6.61 -11.39 11.67
CA SER A 364 -7.56 -12.45 11.31
C SER A 364 -6.93 -13.49 10.40
N MET A 365 -7.36 -14.74 10.55
CA MET A 365 -6.97 -15.85 9.68
C MET A 365 -8.08 -16.89 9.64
N ASP A 366 -8.28 -17.53 8.49
CA ASP A 366 -9.25 -18.62 8.37
C ASP A 366 -8.94 -19.75 9.35
N GLY A 367 -9.94 -20.13 10.15
CA GLY A 367 -9.82 -21.16 11.18
C GLY A 367 -9.34 -20.64 12.54
N TYR A 368 -9.20 -19.33 12.72
CA TYR A 368 -8.82 -18.67 13.97
C TYR A 368 -9.82 -17.61 14.39
N GLU A 369 -9.93 -17.36 15.68
CA GLU A 369 -10.66 -16.20 16.19
C GLU A 369 -9.86 -14.93 15.89
N SER A 370 -10.54 -13.87 15.43
CA SER A 370 -9.89 -12.58 15.16
C SER A 370 -9.52 -11.88 16.46
N GLU A 371 -8.34 -11.28 16.50
CA GLU A 371 -7.83 -10.55 17.68
C GLU A 371 -7.64 -9.07 17.36
N LYS A 372 -7.93 -8.21 18.36
CA LYS A 372 -7.69 -6.76 18.27
C LYS A 372 -6.75 -6.34 19.38
N VAL A 373 -5.66 -5.70 19.00
CA VAL A 373 -4.63 -5.24 19.91
C VAL A 373 -4.43 -3.74 19.78
N SER A 374 -4.35 -3.03 20.90
CA SER A 374 -3.97 -1.63 20.92
C SER A 374 -2.48 -1.50 21.20
N VAL A 375 -1.77 -0.69 20.44
CA VAL A 375 -0.33 -0.46 20.54
C VAL A 375 -0.11 0.99 20.91
N ASP A 376 0.54 1.22 22.05
CA ASP A 376 0.88 2.57 22.48
C ASP A 376 1.97 3.17 21.57
N GLY A 377 1.91 4.47 21.35
CA GLY A 377 2.92 5.20 20.59
C GLY A 377 4.29 5.13 21.26
N THR A 378 5.34 5.07 20.46
CA THR A 378 6.74 5.11 20.92
C THR A 378 7.58 5.99 20.01
N PHE A 379 8.76 6.42 20.49
CA PHE A 379 9.79 7.12 19.72
C PHE A 379 10.98 6.19 19.36
N ASP A 380 10.88 4.90 19.68
CA ASP A 380 11.88 3.91 19.30
C ASP A 380 11.84 3.69 17.77
N GLU A 381 12.93 3.19 17.20
CA GLU A 381 13.00 2.89 15.76
C GLU A 381 12.00 1.80 15.35
N SER A 382 11.70 0.88 16.25
CA SER A 382 10.74 -0.21 16.03
C SER A 382 10.02 -0.61 17.31
N THR A 383 8.81 -1.15 17.17
CA THR A 383 8.06 -1.81 18.23
C THR A 383 7.51 -3.13 17.73
N THR A 384 7.60 -4.18 18.55
CA THR A 384 7.08 -5.50 18.18
C THR A 384 5.90 -5.85 19.06
N VAL A 385 4.86 -6.39 18.43
CA VAL A 385 3.63 -6.83 19.07
C VAL A 385 3.42 -8.30 18.75
N ASP A 386 3.44 -9.14 19.78
CA ASP A 386 3.11 -10.55 19.65
C ASP A 386 1.58 -10.73 19.71
N VAL A 387 1.01 -11.35 18.69
CA VAL A 387 -0.42 -11.67 18.60
C VAL A 387 -0.59 -13.17 18.47
N ALA A 388 -1.17 -13.78 19.48
CA ALA A 388 -1.48 -15.21 19.46
C ALA A 388 -2.95 -15.39 19.10
N LEU A 389 -3.23 -15.96 17.93
CA LEU A 389 -4.59 -16.28 17.52
C LEU A 389 -5.03 -17.62 18.11
N ASP A 390 -6.23 -17.63 18.67
CA ASP A 390 -6.86 -18.87 19.13
C ASP A 390 -7.44 -19.64 17.94
N PRO A 391 -6.97 -20.88 17.69
CA PRO A 391 -7.61 -21.69 16.69
C PRO A 391 -9.08 -21.88 17.09
N ILE A 392 -9.98 -21.62 16.15
CA ILE A 392 -11.37 -21.99 16.35
C ILE A 392 -11.36 -23.50 16.58
N GLU A 393 -11.49 -23.92 17.84
CA GLU A 393 -11.61 -25.33 18.15
C GLU A 393 -12.74 -25.88 17.30
N MET A 394 -12.39 -26.61 16.25
CA MET A 394 -13.36 -27.37 15.52
C MET A 394 -13.75 -28.53 16.42
N ILE A 395 -14.75 -28.31 17.24
CA ILE A 395 -15.33 -29.32 18.09
C ILE A 395 -16.14 -30.25 17.16
N VAL A 396 -15.39 -30.99 16.36
CA VAL A 396 -15.94 -32.10 15.60
C VAL A 396 -15.74 -33.34 16.49
N ALA A 397 -16.76 -33.70 17.25
CA ALA A 397 -16.85 -35.01 17.86
C ALA A 397 -17.04 -36.06 16.75
N GLU A 398 -16.82 -37.34 17.05
CA GLU A 398 -16.83 -38.42 16.04
C GLU A 398 -18.02 -38.41 15.08
N ASP A 399 -19.17 -37.92 15.52
CA ASP A 399 -20.46 -37.95 14.78
C ASP A 399 -21.22 -36.62 14.76
N GLN A 400 -20.68 -35.53 15.32
CA GLN A 400 -21.37 -34.25 15.38
C GLN A 400 -20.44 -33.05 15.45
N VAL A 401 -20.93 -31.89 14.95
CA VAL A 401 -20.28 -30.59 15.22
C VAL A 401 -20.91 -30.01 16.49
N VAL A 402 -20.10 -29.82 17.53
CA VAL A 402 -20.53 -29.30 18.82
C VAL A 402 -20.34 -27.78 18.83
N LEU A 403 -21.43 -27.03 18.83
CA LEU A 403 -21.45 -25.58 18.95
C LEU A 403 -21.93 -25.17 20.35
N ASN A 404 -21.64 -23.92 20.73
CA ASN A 404 -22.35 -23.32 21.85
C ASN A 404 -23.84 -23.28 21.57
N PRO A 405 -24.71 -23.30 22.60
CA PRO A 405 -26.15 -23.37 22.42
C PRO A 405 -26.67 -22.26 21.51
N ILE A 406 -27.40 -22.65 20.45
CA ILE A 406 -28.09 -21.72 19.57
C ILE A 406 -29.36 -21.23 20.27
N TYR A 407 -29.36 -19.99 20.73
CA TYR A 407 -30.51 -19.40 21.42
C TYR A 407 -31.44 -18.69 20.45
N PHE A 408 -32.76 -18.90 20.70
CA PHE A 408 -33.82 -18.18 20.04
C PHE A 408 -34.62 -17.37 21.06
N GLU A 409 -35.12 -16.22 20.68
CA GLU A 409 -36.04 -15.48 21.52
C GLU A 409 -37.31 -16.31 21.80
N PHE A 410 -37.98 -15.96 22.91
CA PHE A 410 -39.22 -16.67 23.30
C PHE A 410 -40.26 -16.65 22.17
N ASP A 411 -40.78 -17.82 21.85
CA ASP A 411 -41.74 -18.06 20.76
C ASP A 411 -41.29 -17.59 19.36
N LYS A 412 -40.01 -17.37 19.15
CA LYS A 412 -39.45 -16.98 17.83
C LYS A 412 -38.50 -18.05 17.29
N SER A 413 -38.27 -17.95 15.98
CA SER A 413 -37.32 -18.78 15.23
C SER A 413 -36.30 -17.97 14.44
N ASN A 414 -36.22 -16.65 14.66
CA ASN A 414 -35.23 -15.79 13.99
C ASN A 414 -33.83 -16.03 14.60
N ILE A 415 -32.83 -16.07 13.75
CA ILE A 415 -31.43 -16.16 14.19
C ILE A 415 -31.05 -14.84 14.88
N THR A 416 -30.56 -14.92 16.11
CA THR A 416 -29.99 -13.79 16.84
C THR A 416 -28.53 -13.54 16.40
N PRO A 417 -27.91 -12.37 16.70
CA PRO A 417 -26.51 -12.14 16.40
C PRO A 417 -25.58 -13.21 17.03
N GLU A 418 -25.86 -13.63 18.26
CA GLU A 418 -25.08 -14.65 18.96
C GLU A 418 -25.26 -16.04 18.28
N ALA A 419 -26.48 -16.37 17.87
CA ALA A 419 -26.74 -17.59 17.11
C ALA A 419 -26.07 -17.57 15.74
N ALA A 420 -26.02 -16.40 15.09
CA ALA A 420 -25.34 -16.21 13.82
C ALA A 420 -23.84 -16.48 13.94
N PHE A 421 -23.20 -15.96 14.99
CA PHE A 421 -21.77 -16.19 15.28
C PHE A 421 -21.44 -17.68 15.42
N GLU A 422 -22.24 -18.44 16.18
CA GLU A 422 -22.03 -19.89 16.33
C GLU A 422 -22.29 -20.65 15.02
N LEU A 423 -23.31 -20.25 14.24
CA LEU A 423 -23.58 -20.88 12.95
C LEU A 423 -22.52 -20.56 11.88
N ASP A 424 -21.84 -19.43 11.98
CA ASP A 424 -20.71 -19.12 11.09
C ASP A 424 -19.53 -20.07 11.34
N LYS A 425 -19.33 -20.57 12.58
CA LYS A 425 -18.38 -21.66 12.88
C LYS A 425 -18.76 -22.96 12.16
N LEU A 426 -20.06 -23.32 12.13
CA LEU A 426 -20.53 -24.46 11.37
C LEU A 426 -20.24 -24.32 9.87
N VAL A 427 -20.46 -23.13 9.32
CA VAL A 427 -20.15 -22.82 7.90
C VAL A 427 -18.66 -23.03 7.63
N GLN A 428 -17.77 -22.58 8.50
CA GLN A 428 -16.31 -22.77 8.37
C GLN A 428 -15.94 -24.27 8.39
N VAL A 429 -16.49 -25.03 9.32
CA VAL A 429 -16.31 -26.50 9.38
C VAL A 429 -16.76 -27.15 8.07
N MET A 430 -17.96 -26.80 7.57
CA MET A 430 -18.48 -27.38 6.33
C MET A 430 -17.70 -26.95 5.09
N ASN A 431 -17.08 -25.78 5.08
CA ASN A 431 -16.16 -25.35 4.00
C ASN A 431 -14.85 -26.12 4.05
N LYS A 432 -14.29 -26.38 5.24
CA LYS A 432 -13.09 -27.19 5.43
C LYS A 432 -13.26 -28.64 5.00
N TYR A 433 -14.47 -29.21 5.21
CA TYR A 433 -14.84 -30.57 4.81
C TYR A 433 -15.89 -30.54 3.70
N PRO A 434 -15.51 -30.41 2.42
CA PRO A 434 -16.44 -30.23 1.31
C PRO A 434 -17.47 -31.34 1.11
N ASP A 435 -17.14 -32.56 1.53
CA ASP A 435 -18.02 -33.75 1.45
C ASP A 435 -18.90 -33.96 2.68
N MET A 436 -18.70 -33.11 3.73
CA MET A 436 -19.50 -33.20 4.97
C MET A 436 -20.95 -32.85 4.72
N VAL A 437 -21.84 -33.72 5.20
CA VAL A 437 -23.28 -33.52 5.19
C VAL A 437 -23.79 -33.51 6.64
N ILE A 438 -24.56 -32.49 6.98
CA ILE A 438 -25.05 -32.23 8.34
C ILE A 438 -26.57 -32.38 8.40
N ASN A 439 -27.05 -33.02 9.46
CA ASN A 439 -28.46 -32.97 9.86
C ASN A 439 -28.59 -32.11 11.13
N ALA A 440 -29.16 -30.91 10.98
CA ALA A 440 -29.42 -30.00 12.09
C ALA A 440 -30.75 -30.37 12.77
N THR A 441 -30.71 -30.76 14.05
CA THR A 441 -31.92 -30.97 14.85
C THR A 441 -32.16 -29.81 15.80
N SER A 442 -33.40 -29.52 16.12
CA SER A 442 -33.79 -28.53 17.11
C SER A 442 -34.80 -29.08 18.08
N HIS A 443 -34.58 -28.84 19.36
CA HIS A 443 -35.37 -29.37 20.45
C HIS A 443 -36.00 -28.25 21.27
N THR A 444 -37.12 -28.56 21.95
CA THR A 444 -37.78 -27.68 22.92
C THR A 444 -37.77 -28.31 24.31
N ASP A 445 -38.03 -27.50 25.31
CA ASP A 445 -38.39 -28.03 26.62
C ASP A 445 -39.86 -28.58 26.61
N SER A 446 -40.28 -29.18 27.70
CA SER A 446 -41.57 -29.80 27.84
C SER A 446 -42.74 -28.82 28.13
N ARG A 447 -42.49 -27.53 28.12
CA ARG A 447 -43.51 -26.50 28.36
C ARG A 447 -44.28 -26.24 27.06
N GLY A 448 -45.61 -26.37 27.12
CA GLY A 448 -46.50 -26.22 25.98
C GLY A 448 -47.14 -27.55 25.55
N SER A 449 -47.80 -27.56 24.39
CA SER A 449 -48.33 -28.81 23.83
C SER A 449 -47.29 -29.44 22.89
N ALA A 450 -47.21 -30.79 22.88
CA ALA A 450 -46.30 -31.52 22.01
C ALA A 450 -46.41 -31.09 20.54
N SER A 451 -47.61 -30.89 20.02
CA SER A 451 -47.83 -30.44 18.65
C SER A 451 -47.36 -28.98 18.39
N TYR A 452 -47.36 -28.15 19.43
CA TYR A 452 -46.81 -26.80 19.35
C TYR A 452 -45.29 -26.86 19.35
N ASN A 453 -44.68 -27.61 20.26
CA ASN A 453 -43.24 -27.79 20.40
C ASN A 453 -42.60 -28.39 19.14
N GLU A 454 -43.29 -29.36 18.52
CA GLU A 454 -42.88 -29.93 17.24
C GLU A 454 -42.82 -28.87 16.13
N ARG A 455 -43.89 -28.04 15.99
CA ARG A 455 -43.89 -26.98 14.97
C ARG A 455 -42.87 -25.85 15.26
N LEU A 456 -42.66 -25.52 16.51
CA LEU A 456 -41.67 -24.47 16.88
C LEU A 456 -40.24 -24.95 16.57
N SER A 457 -39.88 -26.15 16.99
CA SER A 457 -38.58 -26.73 16.71
C SER A 457 -38.34 -26.92 15.21
N ASP A 458 -39.38 -27.33 14.43
CA ASP A 458 -39.26 -27.45 12.98
C ASP A 458 -39.02 -26.10 12.28
N ARG A 459 -39.67 -25.02 12.74
CA ARG A 459 -39.39 -23.67 12.24
C ARG A 459 -37.95 -23.25 12.55
N ARG A 460 -37.44 -23.51 13.76
CA ARG A 460 -36.06 -23.19 14.19
C ARG A 460 -35.02 -23.95 13.37
N ALA A 461 -35.20 -25.28 13.21
CA ALA A 461 -34.30 -26.09 12.37
C ALA A 461 -34.25 -25.57 10.92
N LYS A 462 -35.42 -25.24 10.33
CA LYS A 462 -35.50 -24.69 8.97
C LYS A 462 -34.78 -23.33 8.85
N THR A 463 -34.95 -22.45 9.83
CA THR A 463 -34.30 -21.14 9.82
C THR A 463 -32.77 -21.28 9.95
N THR A 464 -32.30 -22.20 10.80
CA THR A 464 -30.89 -22.56 10.92
C THR A 464 -30.31 -23.04 9.58
N VAL A 465 -30.98 -23.99 8.92
CA VAL A 465 -30.57 -24.49 7.60
C VAL A 465 -30.53 -23.37 6.55
N GLN A 466 -31.56 -22.51 6.51
CA GLN A 466 -31.59 -21.38 5.58
C GLN A 466 -30.46 -20.39 5.81
N TYR A 467 -30.09 -20.14 7.08
CA TYR A 467 -28.93 -19.30 7.40
C TYR A 467 -27.64 -19.89 6.83
N VAL A 468 -27.34 -21.16 7.09
CA VAL A 468 -26.14 -21.84 6.60
C VAL A 468 -26.08 -21.85 5.06
N ILE A 469 -27.20 -22.11 4.38
CA ILE A 469 -27.30 -22.05 2.92
C ILE A 469 -27.05 -20.61 2.43
N SER A 470 -27.55 -19.59 3.11
CA SER A 470 -27.34 -18.19 2.74
C SER A 470 -25.86 -17.76 2.79
N LYS A 471 -25.02 -18.49 3.54
CA LYS A 471 -23.58 -18.30 3.67
C LYS A 471 -22.76 -19.09 2.62
N GLY A 472 -23.44 -19.72 1.64
CA GLY A 472 -22.78 -20.36 0.50
C GLY A 472 -22.67 -21.89 0.58
N ILE A 473 -23.16 -22.53 1.64
CA ILE A 473 -23.22 -24.01 1.73
C ILE A 473 -24.32 -24.53 0.81
N ASP A 474 -23.98 -25.55 -0.01
CA ASP A 474 -24.94 -26.19 -0.90
C ASP A 474 -26.11 -26.83 -0.12
N ALA A 475 -27.32 -26.61 -0.60
CA ALA A 475 -28.54 -27.08 0.06
C ALA A 475 -28.63 -28.62 0.21
N SER A 476 -27.90 -29.39 -0.62
CA SER A 476 -27.80 -30.84 -0.50
C SER A 476 -26.98 -31.31 0.70
N ARG A 477 -26.16 -30.42 1.26
CA ARG A 477 -25.21 -30.72 2.33
C ARG A 477 -25.73 -30.44 3.74
N ILE A 478 -26.90 -29.82 3.87
CA ILE A 478 -27.52 -29.57 5.16
C ILE A 478 -29.02 -29.80 5.13
N THR A 479 -29.51 -30.59 6.10
CA THR A 479 -30.93 -30.80 6.34
C THR A 479 -31.31 -30.39 7.74
N GLY A 480 -32.57 -30.14 8.00
CA GLY A 480 -33.01 -29.73 9.33
C GLY A 480 -34.36 -30.36 9.72
N LYS A 481 -34.46 -30.81 10.98
CA LYS A 481 -35.66 -31.41 11.54
C LYS A 481 -35.93 -30.93 12.96
N GLY A 482 -37.18 -30.55 13.23
CA GLY A 482 -37.66 -30.32 14.60
C GLY A 482 -37.94 -31.64 15.29
N MET A 483 -37.50 -31.76 16.53
CA MET A 483 -37.70 -32.94 17.39
C MET A 483 -38.71 -32.67 18.50
N GLY A 484 -39.18 -31.43 18.65
CA GLY A 484 -40.10 -31.06 19.74
C GLY A 484 -39.48 -31.35 21.11
N GLU A 485 -40.31 -31.90 21.99
CA GLU A 485 -39.94 -32.33 23.35
C GLU A 485 -39.67 -33.84 23.46
N SER A 486 -39.63 -34.56 22.32
CA SER A 486 -39.63 -36.03 22.32
C SER A 486 -38.29 -36.66 22.70
N ASP A 487 -37.23 -35.88 22.69
CA ASP A 487 -35.87 -36.33 23.01
C ASP A 487 -35.22 -35.35 23.99
N PRO A 488 -35.56 -35.38 25.27
CA PRO A 488 -35.01 -34.49 26.27
C PRO A 488 -33.56 -34.89 26.63
N LYS A 489 -32.63 -33.92 26.74
CA LYS A 489 -31.29 -34.15 27.26
C LYS A 489 -31.31 -34.47 28.75
N VAL A 490 -32.26 -33.86 29.47
CA VAL A 490 -32.54 -34.10 30.89
C VAL A 490 -34.01 -34.43 31.03
N ASP A 491 -34.32 -35.67 31.40
CA ASP A 491 -35.70 -36.07 31.70
C ASP A 491 -36.02 -35.78 33.17
N CYS A 492 -36.64 -34.66 33.42
CA CYS A 492 -37.04 -34.18 34.75
C CYS A 492 -38.58 -34.12 34.91
N GLY A 493 -39.34 -34.58 33.93
CA GLY A 493 -40.79 -34.58 33.93
C GLY A 493 -41.39 -33.18 34.10
N SER A 494 -42.30 -33.03 35.08
CA SER A 494 -42.95 -31.75 35.37
C SER A 494 -42.20 -30.84 36.35
N ASN A 495 -41.04 -31.27 36.85
CA ASN A 495 -40.32 -30.61 37.96
C ASN A 495 -38.95 -30.06 37.52
N CYS A 496 -38.75 -29.80 36.24
CA CYS A 496 -37.49 -29.23 35.73
C CYS A 496 -37.21 -27.84 36.29
N SER A 497 -35.95 -27.61 36.67
CA SER A 497 -35.41 -26.26 36.90
C SER A 497 -35.29 -25.48 35.57
N GLU A 498 -35.11 -24.19 35.64
CA GLU A 498 -34.92 -23.38 34.40
C GLU A 498 -33.62 -23.78 33.65
N GLU A 499 -32.57 -24.15 34.38
CA GLU A 499 -31.32 -24.66 33.82
C GLU A 499 -31.54 -25.97 33.05
N GLU A 500 -32.36 -26.92 33.61
CA GLU A 500 -32.70 -28.18 32.93
C GLU A 500 -33.60 -27.93 31.72
N HIS A 501 -34.55 -27.00 31.81
CA HIS A 501 -35.30 -26.54 30.64
C HIS A 501 -34.40 -25.95 29.57
N GLN A 502 -33.38 -25.16 29.96
CA GLN A 502 -32.40 -24.59 29.05
C GLN A 502 -31.60 -25.66 28.32
N LEU A 503 -31.11 -26.71 29.01
CA LEU A 503 -30.39 -27.83 28.42
C LEU A 503 -31.23 -28.59 27.39
N ASN A 504 -32.56 -28.62 27.57
CA ASN A 504 -33.48 -29.25 26.63
C ASN A 504 -33.80 -28.38 25.41
N ARG A 505 -33.66 -27.05 25.51
CA ARG A 505 -33.80 -26.10 24.39
C ARG A 505 -32.47 -25.98 23.63
N ARG A 506 -32.17 -26.95 22.79
CA ARG A 506 -30.88 -27.06 22.10
C ARG A 506 -31.05 -27.30 20.60
N SER A 507 -29.99 -27.05 19.88
CA SER A 507 -29.77 -27.51 18.51
C SER A 507 -28.56 -28.44 18.47
N GLU A 508 -28.63 -29.50 17.65
CA GLU A 508 -27.55 -30.45 17.44
C GLU A 508 -27.24 -30.53 15.94
N PHE A 509 -25.97 -30.73 15.60
CA PHE A 509 -25.48 -30.75 14.22
C PHE A 509 -24.77 -32.09 13.98
N ILE A 510 -25.52 -33.06 13.51
CA ILE A 510 -25.09 -34.46 13.37
C ILE A 510 -24.44 -34.63 11.98
N ILE A 511 -23.22 -35.12 11.94
CA ILE A 511 -22.52 -35.48 10.71
C ILE A 511 -23.10 -36.79 10.20
N THR A 512 -23.63 -36.77 8.97
CA THR A 512 -24.19 -37.98 8.36
C THR A 512 -23.24 -38.67 7.39
N THR A 513 -22.34 -37.90 6.75
CA THR A 513 -21.25 -38.38 5.88
C THR A 513 -20.17 -37.34 5.75
N GLY A 514 -18.96 -37.73 5.33
CA GLY A 514 -17.87 -36.80 4.99
C GLY A 514 -17.22 -36.12 6.19
N GLY A 515 -17.30 -36.72 7.35
CA GLY A 515 -16.60 -36.25 8.55
C GLY A 515 -15.08 -36.46 8.47
N PRO A 516 -14.32 -35.93 9.46
CA PRO A 516 -12.85 -36.05 9.50
C PRO A 516 -12.35 -37.51 9.48
N GLN A 517 -13.20 -38.45 9.87
CA GLN A 517 -12.87 -39.90 9.90
C GLN A 517 -13.06 -40.59 8.54
N ASP A 518 -13.70 -39.94 7.60
CA ASP A 518 -13.95 -40.46 6.25
C ASP A 518 -12.87 -40.04 5.23
N GLN A 519 -11.83 -39.28 5.67
CA GLN A 519 -10.73 -38.79 4.83
C GLN A 519 -9.44 -39.62 4.98
#